data_ea88b70aee5b0b0b4c029df4bde2ae83
#
_entry.id   ea88b70aee5b0b0b4c029df4bde2ae83
#
_cell.length_a   1.000
_cell.length_b   1.000
_cell.length_c   1.000
_cell.angle_alpha   90.00
_cell.angle_beta   90.00
_cell.angle_gamma   90.00
#
_symmetry.space_group_name_H-M   'P 1'
#
loop_
_entity.id
_entity.type
_entity.pdbx_description
1 polymer ?
#
loop_
_entity_poly.entity_id
_entity_poly.type
_entity_poly.pdbx_seq_one_letter_code
_entity_poly.pdbx_strand_id
1 'polypeptide(L)'
;MVKVEDVSIRFRLQADRISTIKETMVALFKGRLKYKDFWALTDVSFTVNKGEVMGIVGHNGAGKSTVLKIISGIMKPTKGRVVLGGNVVPMLELGSGFDYELTGRENVFLNGAILGYSKEFLHEKFDEILEFSELGEFIDQPIRNYSSGMLVRLAFSIAAVVTPEILICDEVLAVGDERFQAKSRKRMLELMGGGTTVLFVSHNIDQIRDMSDRVVWLDHGKVKMLGDPDTVCAAYRKWLDSPEG
;
A
#
# COMPACT_ATOMS: atom_id res chain seq x y z
N MET A 1 -15.54 6.10 1.72
CA MET A 1 -15.34 7.07 0.61
C MET A 1 -13.94 7.66 0.70
N VAL A 2 -13.22 7.73 -0.41
CA VAL A 2 -11.90 8.37 -0.53
C VAL A 2 -11.98 9.47 -1.59
N LYS A 3 -11.51 10.69 -1.27
CA LYS A 3 -11.38 11.76 -2.26
C LYS A 3 -9.92 12.20 -2.32
N VAL A 4 -9.35 12.17 -3.50
CA VAL A 4 -8.03 12.70 -3.83
C VAL A 4 -8.27 14.00 -4.61
N GLU A 5 -7.83 15.14 -4.06
CA GLU A 5 -8.12 16.47 -4.59
C GLU A 5 -6.81 17.21 -4.90
N ASP A 6 -6.51 17.36 -6.20
CA ASP A 6 -5.36 18.08 -6.78
C ASP A 6 -4.00 17.70 -6.15
N VAL A 7 -3.84 16.41 -5.86
CA VAL A 7 -2.67 15.88 -5.17
C VAL A 7 -1.45 15.92 -6.07
N SER A 8 -0.41 16.63 -5.59
CA SER A 8 0.92 16.66 -6.20
C SER A 8 1.98 16.38 -5.14
N ILE A 9 2.98 15.60 -5.48
CA ILE A 9 4.13 15.34 -4.61
C ILE A 9 5.44 15.50 -5.34
N ARG A 10 6.36 16.24 -4.69
CA ARG A 10 7.69 16.55 -5.20
C ARG A 10 8.76 15.93 -4.31
N PHE A 11 9.70 15.26 -4.93
CA PHE A 11 10.92 14.80 -4.29
C PHE A 11 12.08 15.69 -4.72
N ARG A 12 12.94 16.06 -3.77
CA ARG A 12 14.20 16.72 -4.06
C ARG A 12 15.31 15.70 -4.17
N LEU A 13 15.79 15.50 -5.38
CA LEU A 13 16.89 14.62 -5.66
C LEU A 13 18.19 15.45 -5.67
N GLN A 14 19.21 14.99 -4.95
CA GLN A 14 20.53 15.61 -5.02
C GLN A 14 21.14 15.31 -6.40
N ALA A 15 21.48 16.35 -7.16
CA ALA A 15 21.96 16.20 -8.53
C ALA A 15 23.37 15.57 -8.61
N ASP A 16 24.20 15.84 -7.60
CA ASP A 16 25.56 15.31 -7.54
C ASP A 16 25.62 14.16 -6.52
N ARG A 17 26.23 13.03 -6.91
CA ARG A 17 26.52 11.91 -5.99
C ARG A 17 27.67 12.34 -5.05
N ILE A 18 27.32 13.03 -3.97
CA ILE A 18 28.28 13.33 -2.92
C ILE A 18 28.25 12.15 -1.94
N SER A 19 29.35 11.40 -1.89
CA SER A 19 29.43 10.14 -1.12
C SER A 19 30.08 10.31 0.26
N THR A 20 30.70 11.46 0.55
CA THR A 20 31.42 11.69 1.82
C THR A 20 30.95 12.93 2.55
N ILE A 21 30.99 12.89 3.90
CA ILE A 21 30.67 14.03 4.78
C ILE A 21 31.53 15.25 4.44
N LYS A 22 32.83 15.02 4.12
CA LYS A 22 33.77 16.08 3.73
C LYS A 22 33.33 16.79 2.44
N GLU A 23 32.94 16.05 1.42
CA GLU A 23 32.44 16.60 0.15
C GLU A 23 31.12 17.36 0.34
N THR A 24 30.23 16.85 1.21
CA THR A 24 28.99 17.55 1.57
C THR A 24 29.29 18.91 2.22
N MET A 25 30.19 18.97 3.17
CA MET A 25 30.59 20.24 3.82
C MET A 25 31.22 21.23 2.82
N VAL A 26 32.12 20.77 1.98
CA VAL A 26 32.73 21.62 0.94
C VAL A 26 31.72 22.12 -0.08
N ALA A 27 30.76 21.27 -0.49
CA ALA A 27 29.68 21.64 -1.40
C ALA A 27 28.70 22.64 -0.76
N LEU A 28 28.43 22.50 0.54
CA LEU A 28 27.60 23.44 1.32
C LEU A 28 28.27 24.83 1.39
N PHE A 29 29.55 24.87 1.77
CA PHE A 29 30.32 26.13 1.84
C PHE A 29 30.49 26.81 0.48
N LYS A 30 30.54 26.04 -0.63
CA LYS A 30 30.67 26.57 -1.98
C LYS A 30 29.34 26.85 -2.69
N GLY A 31 28.20 26.66 -2.02
CA GLY A 31 26.86 26.85 -2.61
C GLY A 31 26.59 25.95 -3.82
N ARG A 32 27.29 24.80 -3.94
CA ARG A 32 27.23 23.88 -5.09
C ARG A 32 26.23 22.75 -4.96
N LEU A 33 25.48 22.69 -3.87
CA LEU A 33 24.42 21.68 -3.72
C LEU A 33 23.28 21.98 -4.71
N LYS A 34 23.32 21.29 -5.84
CA LYS A 34 22.23 21.36 -6.83
C LYS A 34 21.20 20.27 -6.50
N TYR A 35 19.95 20.69 -6.32
CA TYR A 35 18.82 19.78 -6.19
C TYR A 35 18.01 19.82 -7.49
N LYS A 36 17.59 18.65 -7.92
CA LYS A 36 16.62 18.51 -9.02
C LYS A 36 15.28 18.13 -8.42
N ASP A 37 14.27 18.93 -8.66
CA ASP A 37 12.91 18.61 -8.26
C ASP A 37 12.35 17.55 -9.23
N PHE A 38 11.85 16.46 -8.65
CA PHE A 38 11.17 15.38 -9.37
C PHE A 38 9.73 15.30 -8.88
N TRP A 39 8.78 15.56 -9.75
CA TRP A 39 7.35 15.44 -9.45
C TRP A 39 6.91 14.01 -9.73
N ALA A 40 6.63 13.25 -8.68
CA ALA A 40 6.13 11.88 -8.79
C ALA A 40 4.62 11.83 -9.05
N LEU A 41 3.87 12.84 -8.57
CA LEU A 41 2.47 13.04 -8.91
C LEU A 41 2.24 14.52 -9.20
N THR A 42 1.34 14.80 -10.14
CA THR A 42 0.99 16.17 -10.55
C THR A 42 -0.52 16.25 -10.78
N ASP A 43 -1.21 17.05 -9.94
CA ASP A 43 -2.63 17.38 -10.03
C ASP A 43 -3.54 16.14 -10.18
N VAL A 44 -3.27 15.10 -9.37
CA VAL A 44 -4.04 13.86 -9.36
C VAL A 44 -5.34 14.09 -8.60
N SER A 45 -6.47 13.86 -9.26
CA SER A 45 -7.80 13.98 -8.66
C SER A 45 -8.69 12.80 -9.08
N PHE A 46 -9.26 12.10 -8.10
CA PHE A 46 -10.31 11.09 -8.29
C PHE A 46 -11.05 10.81 -6.99
N THR A 47 -12.20 10.17 -7.11
CA THR A 47 -13.02 9.79 -5.95
C THR A 47 -13.34 8.30 -6.01
N VAL A 48 -13.26 7.62 -4.87
CA VAL A 48 -13.74 6.25 -4.65
C VAL A 48 -14.92 6.31 -3.71
N ASN A 49 -16.06 5.78 -4.14
CA ASN A 49 -17.28 5.79 -3.35
C ASN A 49 -17.21 4.78 -2.21
N LYS A 50 -18.11 4.87 -1.24
CA LYS A 50 -18.21 3.87 -0.16
C LYS A 50 -18.60 2.52 -0.75
N GLY A 51 -17.87 1.46 -0.41
CA GLY A 51 -18.08 0.10 -0.91
C GLY A 51 -17.62 -0.15 -2.34
N GLU A 52 -17.00 0.84 -3.00
CA GLU A 52 -16.48 0.71 -4.37
C GLU A 52 -15.09 0.08 -4.36
N VAL A 53 -14.83 -0.79 -5.33
CA VAL A 53 -13.51 -1.36 -5.61
C VAL A 53 -12.88 -0.61 -6.77
N MET A 54 -11.81 0.15 -6.48
CA MET A 54 -11.05 0.94 -7.44
C MET A 54 -9.73 0.23 -7.79
N GLY A 55 -9.60 -0.21 -9.03
CA GLY A 55 -8.33 -0.70 -9.58
C GLY A 55 -7.43 0.45 -10.01
N ILE A 56 -6.12 0.30 -9.84
CA ILE A 56 -5.13 1.27 -10.29
C ILE A 56 -4.16 0.60 -11.25
N VAL A 57 -4.09 1.07 -12.49
CA VAL A 57 -3.16 0.60 -13.52
C VAL A 57 -2.17 1.68 -13.92
N GLY A 58 -1.04 1.28 -14.50
CA GLY A 58 0.01 2.15 -14.99
C GLY A 58 1.36 1.43 -15.00
N HIS A 59 2.31 1.91 -15.79
CA HIS A 59 3.65 1.35 -15.88
C HIS A 59 4.45 1.51 -14.58
N ASN A 60 5.63 0.88 -14.50
CA ASN A 60 6.53 1.06 -13.36
C ASN A 60 7.00 2.52 -13.30
N GLY A 61 6.87 3.15 -12.12
CA GLY A 61 7.17 4.58 -11.96
C GLY A 61 6.01 5.52 -12.33
N ALA A 62 4.84 5.04 -12.74
CA ALA A 62 3.66 5.87 -13.03
C ALA A 62 3.08 6.61 -11.81
N GLY A 63 3.49 6.24 -10.57
CA GLY A 63 3.04 6.88 -9.34
C GLY A 63 2.03 6.07 -8.53
N LYS A 64 1.74 4.82 -8.90
CA LYS A 64 0.74 3.95 -8.23
C LYS A 64 1.00 3.82 -6.73
N SER A 65 2.16 3.30 -6.34
CA SER A 65 2.49 3.13 -4.91
C SER A 65 2.62 4.47 -4.18
N THR A 66 2.99 5.55 -4.89
CA THR A 66 3.07 6.90 -4.30
C THR A 66 1.69 7.43 -3.93
N VAL A 67 0.70 7.32 -4.82
CA VAL A 67 -0.67 7.76 -4.51
C VAL A 67 -1.28 6.92 -3.40
N LEU A 68 -1.05 5.60 -3.38
CA LEU A 68 -1.50 4.73 -2.29
C LEU A 68 -0.87 5.11 -0.94
N LYS A 69 0.45 5.41 -0.90
CA LYS A 69 1.14 5.89 0.31
C LYS A 69 0.60 7.23 0.80
N ILE A 70 0.15 8.10 -0.08
CA ILE A 70 -0.49 9.37 0.31
C ILE A 70 -1.89 9.10 0.86
N ILE A 71 -2.67 8.24 0.23
CA ILE A 71 -4.02 7.88 0.70
C ILE A 71 -3.95 7.19 2.06
N SER A 72 -2.97 6.32 2.28
CA SER A 72 -2.75 5.64 3.58
C SER A 72 -2.16 6.56 4.67
N GLY A 73 -1.85 7.81 4.36
CA GLY A 73 -1.26 8.74 5.33
C GLY A 73 0.23 8.54 5.61
N ILE A 74 0.88 7.55 4.99
CA ILE A 74 2.34 7.29 5.10
C ILE A 74 3.14 8.48 4.54
N MET A 75 2.62 9.13 3.50
CA MET A 75 3.26 10.29 2.88
C MET A 75 2.30 11.48 2.83
N LYS A 76 2.84 12.68 3.07
CA LYS A 76 2.08 13.93 2.92
C LYS A 76 2.27 14.50 1.51
N PRO A 77 1.20 14.92 0.82
CA PRO A 77 1.33 15.56 -0.48
C PRO A 77 2.00 16.94 -0.33
N THR A 78 2.67 17.41 -1.40
CA THR A 78 3.22 18.77 -1.47
C THR A 78 2.13 19.80 -1.73
N LYS A 79 1.10 19.42 -2.52
CA LYS A 79 -0.09 20.21 -2.82
C LYS A 79 -1.31 19.29 -2.83
N GLY A 80 -2.48 19.89 -2.67
CA GLY A 80 -3.74 19.16 -2.62
C GLY A 80 -3.97 18.48 -1.29
N ARG A 81 -4.96 17.60 -1.25
CA ARG A 81 -5.32 16.86 -0.03
C ARG A 81 -6.03 15.55 -0.35
N VAL A 82 -6.04 14.67 0.64
CA VAL A 82 -6.86 13.45 0.64
C VAL A 82 -7.89 13.55 1.77
N VAL A 83 -9.14 13.25 1.46
CA VAL A 83 -10.22 13.18 2.44
C VAL A 83 -10.68 11.74 2.54
N LEU A 84 -10.66 11.20 3.75
CA LEU A 84 -11.00 9.82 4.06
C LEU A 84 -12.30 9.81 4.88
N GLY A 85 -13.26 8.99 4.48
CA GLY A 85 -14.52 8.82 5.17
C GLY A 85 -14.58 7.53 5.99
N GLY A 86 -13.46 7.16 6.62
CA GLY A 86 -13.36 5.99 7.48
C GLY A 86 -11.93 5.58 7.76
N ASN A 87 -11.77 4.52 8.58
CA ASN A 87 -10.47 3.98 8.94
C ASN A 87 -9.81 3.25 7.75
N VAL A 88 -8.51 3.49 7.56
CA VAL A 88 -7.72 2.91 6.46
C VAL A 88 -6.80 1.83 6.99
N VAL A 89 -6.87 0.64 6.40
CA VAL A 89 -5.89 -0.43 6.63
C VAL A 89 -5.03 -0.60 5.37
N PRO A 90 -3.79 -0.12 5.40
CA PRO A 90 -2.86 -0.30 4.29
C PRO A 90 -2.19 -1.68 4.40
N MET A 91 -2.36 -2.51 3.38
CA MET A 91 -1.59 -3.75 3.19
C MET A 91 -0.39 -3.53 2.24
N LEU A 92 0.14 -2.31 2.19
CA LEU A 92 1.24 -1.93 1.30
C LEU A 92 2.61 -2.37 1.83
N GLU A 93 2.78 -2.33 3.13
CA GLU A 93 4.04 -2.59 3.83
C GLU A 93 3.74 -3.46 5.06
N LEU A 94 3.29 -4.70 4.82
CA LEU A 94 2.96 -5.65 5.88
C LEU A 94 4.16 -5.87 6.80
N GLY A 95 3.95 -5.68 8.11
CA GLY A 95 5.00 -5.79 9.12
C GLY A 95 5.90 -4.55 9.25
N SER A 96 5.62 -3.46 8.52
CA SER A 96 6.25 -2.19 8.83
C SER A 96 5.85 -1.75 10.24
N GLY A 97 6.84 -1.46 11.07
CA GLY A 97 6.61 -1.16 12.49
C GLY A 97 6.73 -2.36 13.43
N PHE A 98 7.12 -3.53 12.94
CA PHE A 98 7.53 -4.63 13.82
C PHE A 98 8.83 -4.29 14.56
N ASP A 99 8.87 -4.61 15.85
CA ASP A 99 10.08 -4.56 16.65
C ASP A 99 10.64 -5.98 16.79
N TYR A 100 11.85 -6.18 16.24
CA TYR A 100 12.50 -7.49 16.18
C TYR A 100 12.94 -8.05 17.52
N GLU A 101 13.02 -7.20 18.56
CA GLU A 101 13.36 -7.63 19.91
C GLU A 101 12.11 -8.14 20.68
N LEU A 102 10.92 -7.76 20.25
CA LEU A 102 9.66 -8.18 20.84
C LEU A 102 9.22 -9.54 20.28
N THR A 103 8.41 -10.24 21.06
CA THR A 103 7.73 -11.48 20.67
C THR A 103 6.69 -11.24 19.58
N GLY A 104 6.23 -12.29 18.90
CA GLY A 104 5.11 -12.20 17.97
C GLY A 104 3.85 -11.67 18.64
N ARG A 105 3.57 -12.12 19.89
CA ARG A 105 2.45 -11.64 20.70
C ARG A 105 2.52 -10.14 20.94
N GLU A 106 3.65 -9.64 21.39
CA GLU A 106 3.86 -8.20 21.63
C GLU A 106 3.74 -7.39 20.34
N ASN A 107 4.25 -7.92 19.22
CA ASN A 107 4.11 -7.30 17.90
C ASN A 107 2.66 -7.26 17.39
N VAL A 108 1.80 -8.22 17.76
CA VAL A 108 0.35 -8.13 17.47
C VAL A 108 -0.23 -6.86 18.08
N PHE A 109 0.06 -6.58 19.35
CA PHE A 109 -0.44 -5.37 20.03
C PHE A 109 0.22 -4.10 19.51
N LEU A 110 1.53 -4.12 19.26
CA LEU A 110 2.27 -2.97 18.71
C LEU A 110 1.74 -2.61 17.32
N ASN A 111 1.71 -3.56 16.40
CA ASN A 111 1.30 -3.33 15.03
C ASN A 111 -0.20 -3.02 14.93
N GLY A 112 -1.03 -3.71 15.73
CA GLY A 112 -2.45 -3.40 15.81
C GLY A 112 -2.73 -1.98 16.31
N ALA A 113 -1.95 -1.47 17.27
CA ALA A 113 -2.04 -0.09 17.73
C ALA A 113 -1.62 0.91 16.62
N ILE A 114 -0.58 0.60 15.82
CA ILE A 114 -0.17 1.41 14.66
C ILE A 114 -1.31 1.46 13.62
N LEU A 115 -2.05 0.35 13.43
CA LEU A 115 -3.22 0.29 12.56
C LEU A 115 -4.47 0.98 13.18
N GLY A 116 -4.36 1.51 14.39
CA GLY A 116 -5.41 2.28 15.05
C GLY A 116 -6.41 1.44 15.86
N TYR A 117 -6.09 0.18 16.18
CA TYR A 117 -6.94 -0.68 17.01
C TYR A 117 -6.71 -0.47 18.49
N SER A 118 -7.78 -0.58 19.29
CA SER A 118 -7.66 -0.50 20.73
C SER A 118 -7.06 -1.80 21.30
N LYS A 119 -6.46 -1.69 22.49
CA LYS A 119 -5.87 -2.84 23.18
C LYS A 119 -6.92 -3.91 23.50
N GLU A 120 -8.12 -3.47 23.90
CA GLU A 120 -9.25 -4.33 24.25
C GLU A 120 -9.69 -5.15 23.03
N PHE A 121 -9.83 -4.49 21.87
CA PHE A 121 -10.16 -5.13 20.61
C PHE A 121 -9.10 -6.17 20.21
N LEU A 122 -7.81 -5.83 20.34
CA LEU A 122 -6.73 -6.75 20.02
C LEU A 122 -6.69 -7.97 20.96
N HIS A 123 -7.04 -7.80 22.24
CA HIS A 123 -7.20 -8.93 23.16
C HIS A 123 -8.34 -9.85 22.75
N GLU A 124 -9.48 -9.29 22.35
CA GLU A 124 -10.64 -10.06 21.86
C GLU A 124 -10.30 -10.84 20.59
N LYS A 125 -9.51 -10.25 19.71
CA LYS A 125 -9.15 -10.81 18.39
C LYS A 125 -7.87 -11.63 18.37
N PHE A 126 -7.16 -11.72 19.48
CA PHE A 126 -5.84 -12.33 19.54
C PHE A 126 -5.85 -13.80 19.11
N ASP A 127 -6.79 -14.59 19.57
CA ASP A 127 -6.88 -16.02 19.27
C ASP A 127 -7.20 -16.24 17.78
N GLU A 128 -8.02 -15.38 17.16
CA GLU A 128 -8.31 -15.39 15.74
C GLU A 128 -7.05 -15.06 14.91
N ILE A 129 -6.27 -14.06 15.35
CA ILE A 129 -4.99 -13.69 14.72
C ILE A 129 -4.00 -14.86 14.81
N LEU A 130 -3.87 -15.47 15.99
CA LEU A 130 -2.97 -16.59 16.23
C LEU A 130 -3.34 -17.79 15.36
N GLU A 131 -4.61 -18.17 15.32
CA GLU A 131 -5.10 -19.27 14.49
C GLU A 131 -4.88 -19.00 12.99
N PHE A 132 -5.16 -17.76 12.56
CA PHE A 132 -4.96 -17.40 11.16
C PHE A 132 -3.49 -17.44 10.76
N SER A 133 -2.59 -16.96 11.61
CA SER A 133 -1.15 -16.90 11.34
C SER A 133 -0.47 -18.29 11.28
N GLU A 134 -1.08 -19.30 11.90
CA GLU A 134 -0.54 -20.66 12.03
C GLU A 134 0.86 -20.69 12.69
N LEU A 135 1.16 -19.74 13.56
CA LEU A 135 2.46 -19.65 14.23
C LEU A 135 2.58 -20.54 15.47
N GLY A 136 1.44 -20.94 16.07
CA GLY A 136 1.42 -21.80 17.26
C GLY A 136 2.31 -21.26 18.38
N GLU A 137 3.17 -22.10 18.93
CA GLU A 137 4.06 -21.78 20.06
C GLU A 137 5.13 -20.71 19.70
N PHE A 138 5.41 -20.49 18.41
CA PHE A 138 6.35 -19.45 18.00
C PHE A 138 5.86 -18.04 18.34
N ILE A 139 4.56 -17.83 18.62
CA ILE A 139 3.99 -16.52 18.93
C ILE A 139 4.67 -15.87 20.15
N ASP A 140 5.18 -16.66 21.07
CA ASP A 140 5.85 -16.19 22.28
C ASP A 140 7.38 -16.11 22.14
N GLN A 141 7.91 -16.32 20.92
CA GLN A 141 9.32 -16.13 20.59
C GLN A 141 9.55 -14.74 19.99
N PRO A 142 10.74 -14.12 20.22
CA PRO A 142 11.13 -12.88 19.56
C PRO A 142 11.12 -13.03 18.05
N ILE A 143 10.56 -12.04 17.32
CA ILE A 143 10.37 -12.16 15.87
C ILE A 143 11.69 -12.12 15.07
N ARG A 144 12.81 -11.73 15.67
CA ARG A 144 14.15 -11.90 15.06
C ARG A 144 14.48 -13.36 14.74
N ASN A 145 13.82 -14.32 15.40
CA ASN A 145 13.97 -15.76 15.17
C ASN A 145 13.02 -16.28 14.07
N TYR A 146 12.14 -15.42 13.52
CA TYR A 146 11.16 -15.82 12.52
C TYR A 146 11.79 -15.89 11.13
N SER A 147 11.31 -16.83 10.33
CA SER A 147 11.55 -16.81 8.90
C SER A 147 10.78 -15.64 8.25
N SER A 148 11.18 -15.24 7.03
CA SER A 148 10.45 -14.22 6.26
C SER A 148 8.97 -14.60 6.06
N GLY A 149 8.68 -15.88 5.84
CA GLY A 149 7.31 -16.40 5.74
C GLY A 149 6.50 -16.23 7.02
N MET A 150 7.10 -16.48 8.20
CA MET A 150 6.46 -16.30 9.49
C MET A 150 6.15 -14.82 9.76
N LEU A 151 7.07 -13.92 9.43
CA LEU A 151 6.86 -12.46 9.56
C LEU A 151 5.67 -12.01 8.72
N VAL A 152 5.61 -12.44 7.47
CA VAL A 152 4.53 -12.07 6.56
C VAL A 152 3.19 -12.67 7.00
N ARG A 153 3.17 -13.92 7.49
CA ARG A 153 1.97 -14.56 8.04
C ARG A 153 1.42 -13.77 9.22
N LEU A 154 2.29 -13.39 10.18
CA LEU A 154 1.89 -12.59 11.33
C LEU A 154 1.31 -11.24 10.89
N ALA A 155 2.03 -10.51 10.05
CA ALA A 155 1.63 -9.18 9.59
C ALA A 155 0.30 -9.19 8.82
N PHE A 156 0.12 -10.18 7.92
CA PHE A 156 -1.14 -10.35 7.20
C PHE A 156 -2.29 -10.71 8.15
N SER A 157 -2.06 -11.59 9.12
CA SER A 157 -3.10 -11.99 10.08
C SER A 157 -3.61 -10.83 10.91
N ILE A 158 -2.72 -9.93 11.36
CA ILE A 158 -3.10 -8.71 12.10
C ILE A 158 -3.96 -7.80 11.22
N ALA A 159 -3.55 -7.58 9.97
CA ALA A 159 -4.25 -6.70 9.06
C ALA A 159 -5.60 -7.27 8.56
N ALA A 160 -5.69 -8.60 8.40
CA ALA A 160 -6.84 -9.27 7.79
C ALA A 160 -7.95 -9.65 8.78
N VAL A 161 -7.67 -9.68 10.08
CA VAL A 161 -8.65 -10.03 11.14
C VAL A 161 -9.78 -9.01 11.21
N VAL A 162 -9.50 -7.77 10.84
CA VAL A 162 -10.46 -6.67 10.90
C VAL A 162 -11.11 -6.45 9.55
N THR A 163 -12.38 -6.06 9.56
CA THR A 163 -13.05 -5.55 8.37
C THR A 163 -12.88 -4.03 8.33
N PRO A 164 -11.95 -3.50 7.51
CA PRO A 164 -11.70 -2.06 7.43
C PRO A 164 -12.80 -1.35 6.65
N GLU A 165 -12.99 -0.05 6.90
CA GLU A 165 -13.86 0.77 6.06
C GLU A 165 -13.21 1.08 4.70
N ILE A 166 -11.87 1.21 4.70
CA ILE A 166 -11.06 1.43 3.50
C ILE A 166 -9.87 0.48 3.54
N LEU A 167 -9.73 -0.34 2.51
CA LEU A 167 -8.63 -1.29 2.33
C LEU A 167 -7.74 -0.84 1.18
N ILE A 168 -6.45 -0.79 1.42
CA ILE A 168 -5.46 -0.47 0.37
C ILE A 168 -4.54 -1.67 0.19
N CYS A 169 -4.48 -2.23 -1.01
CA CYS A 169 -3.68 -3.41 -1.33
C CYS A 169 -2.73 -3.12 -2.50
N ASP A 170 -1.47 -3.56 -2.39
CA ASP A 170 -0.50 -3.55 -3.47
C ASP A 170 0.03 -4.97 -3.65
N GLU A 171 -0.43 -5.68 -4.68
CA GLU A 171 0.06 -7.03 -5.07
C GLU A 171 0.15 -8.11 -3.96
N VAL A 172 -0.42 -7.88 -2.78
CA VAL A 172 -0.17 -8.63 -1.54
C VAL A 172 -0.77 -10.05 -1.54
N LEU A 173 -1.34 -10.54 -2.65
CA LEU A 173 -2.00 -11.86 -2.69
C LEU A 173 -1.04 -13.06 -2.76
N ALA A 174 0.27 -12.82 -2.85
CA ALA A 174 1.29 -13.86 -2.98
C ALA A 174 2.21 -13.94 -1.74
N VAL A 175 1.65 -13.94 -0.53
CA VAL A 175 2.42 -13.96 0.72
C VAL A 175 2.44 -15.35 1.37
N GLY A 176 3.60 -15.78 1.82
CA GLY A 176 3.81 -17.08 2.46
C GLY A 176 3.92 -18.23 1.47
N ASP A 177 3.72 -19.46 1.97
CA ASP A 177 3.66 -20.66 1.14
C ASP A 177 2.32 -20.77 0.38
N GLU A 178 2.25 -21.73 -0.53
CA GLU A 178 1.10 -21.93 -1.42
C GLU A 178 -0.23 -22.11 -0.67
N ARG A 179 -0.22 -22.79 0.48
CA ARG A 179 -1.39 -23.00 1.32
C ARG A 179 -1.84 -21.69 1.98
N PHE A 180 -0.89 -20.93 2.53
CA PHE A 180 -1.21 -19.65 3.15
C PHE A 180 -1.64 -18.59 2.11
N GLN A 181 -1.07 -18.62 0.90
CA GLN A 181 -1.52 -17.79 -0.22
C GLN A 181 -2.99 -18.03 -0.57
N ALA A 182 -3.41 -19.30 -0.67
CA ALA A 182 -4.82 -19.64 -0.93
C ALA A 182 -5.75 -19.13 0.19
N LYS A 183 -5.34 -19.30 1.46
CA LYS A 183 -6.08 -18.81 2.63
C LYS A 183 -6.19 -17.28 2.65
N SER A 184 -5.06 -16.60 2.41
CA SER A 184 -4.98 -15.13 2.36
C SER A 184 -5.82 -14.56 1.22
N ARG A 185 -5.76 -15.18 0.03
CA ARG A 185 -6.58 -14.79 -1.11
C ARG A 185 -8.07 -14.91 -0.82
N LYS A 186 -8.49 -16.02 -0.21
CA LYS A 186 -9.89 -16.19 0.19
C LYS A 186 -10.33 -15.08 1.14
N ARG A 187 -9.52 -14.80 2.17
CA ARG A 187 -9.81 -13.74 3.14
C ARG A 187 -9.88 -12.36 2.51
N MET A 188 -8.99 -12.06 1.56
CA MET A 188 -9.02 -10.79 0.82
C MET A 188 -10.31 -10.64 0.01
N LEU A 189 -10.76 -11.70 -0.69
CA LEU A 189 -12.02 -11.67 -1.45
C LEU A 189 -13.23 -11.44 -0.53
N GLU A 190 -13.23 -12.04 0.67
CA GLU A 190 -14.26 -11.80 1.68
C GLU A 190 -14.27 -10.32 2.14
N LEU A 191 -13.09 -9.75 2.41
CA LEU A 191 -12.96 -8.35 2.80
C LEU A 191 -13.43 -7.40 1.67
N MET A 192 -13.10 -7.71 0.43
CA MET A 192 -13.51 -6.91 -0.73
C MET A 192 -15.01 -7.02 -1.00
N GLY A 193 -15.63 -8.20 -0.79
CA GLY A 193 -17.06 -8.41 -0.99
C GLY A 193 -17.96 -7.87 0.13
N GLY A 194 -17.39 -7.47 1.29
CA GLY A 194 -18.12 -7.06 2.50
C GLY A 194 -18.61 -5.61 2.54
N GLY A 195 -18.61 -4.88 1.42
CA GLY A 195 -18.95 -3.45 1.39
C GLY A 195 -17.81 -2.53 1.83
N THR A 196 -16.60 -3.06 1.95
CA THR A 196 -15.36 -2.33 2.17
C THR A 196 -15.03 -1.50 0.92
N THR A 197 -14.57 -0.27 1.11
CA THR A 197 -14.03 0.55 0.03
C THR A 197 -12.61 0.09 -0.25
N VAL A 198 -12.30 -0.32 -1.49
CA VAL A 198 -11.00 -0.94 -1.81
C VAL A 198 -10.26 -0.14 -2.88
N LEU A 199 -8.97 0.09 -2.65
CA LEU A 199 -8.03 0.53 -3.69
C LEU A 199 -6.97 -0.55 -3.84
N PHE A 200 -6.81 -1.08 -5.05
CA PHE A 200 -5.80 -2.10 -5.26
C PHE A 200 -5.03 -1.94 -6.56
N VAL A 201 -3.78 -2.38 -6.52
CA VAL A 201 -2.87 -2.45 -7.66
C VAL A 201 -2.57 -3.93 -7.92
N SER A 202 -2.53 -4.31 -9.17
CA SER A 202 -2.00 -5.62 -9.60
C SER A 202 -1.27 -5.47 -10.93
N HIS A 203 -0.24 -6.30 -11.14
CA HIS A 203 0.40 -6.43 -12.45
C HIS A 203 -0.46 -7.27 -13.42
N ASN A 204 -1.46 -7.97 -12.91
CA ASN A 204 -2.40 -8.72 -13.74
C ASN A 204 -3.60 -7.83 -14.12
N ILE A 205 -3.62 -7.36 -15.36
CA ILE A 205 -4.68 -6.47 -15.90
C ILE A 205 -6.04 -7.18 -15.89
N ASP A 206 -6.09 -8.50 -16.11
CA ASP A 206 -7.35 -9.25 -16.08
C ASP A 206 -7.92 -9.28 -14.66
N GLN A 207 -7.08 -9.44 -13.66
CA GLN A 207 -7.50 -9.36 -12.26
C GLN A 207 -8.05 -7.97 -11.91
N ILE A 208 -7.41 -6.90 -12.37
CA ILE A 208 -7.92 -5.52 -12.19
C ILE A 208 -9.29 -5.38 -12.85
N ARG A 209 -9.43 -5.83 -14.10
CA ARG A 209 -10.69 -5.74 -14.84
C ARG A 209 -11.81 -6.50 -14.13
N ASP A 210 -11.55 -7.75 -13.71
CA ASP A 210 -12.58 -8.64 -13.19
C ASP A 210 -13.02 -8.32 -11.76
N MET A 211 -12.18 -7.60 -10.98
CA MET A 211 -12.41 -7.31 -9.56
C MET A 211 -12.77 -5.86 -9.26
N SER A 212 -12.65 -4.95 -10.23
CA SER A 212 -12.90 -3.53 -10.00
C SER A 212 -14.28 -3.10 -10.48
N ASP A 213 -14.90 -2.18 -9.74
CA ASP A 213 -16.07 -1.41 -10.23
C ASP A 213 -15.65 -0.29 -11.17
N ARG A 214 -14.49 0.32 -10.90
CA ARG A 214 -13.85 1.35 -11.73
C ARG A 214 -12.35 1.22 -11.70
N VAL A 215 -11.69 1.75 -12.73
CA VAL A 215 -10.22 1.73 -12.85
C VAL A 215 -9.71 3.14 -13.11
N VAL A 216 -8.62 3.50 -12.42
CA VAL A 216 -7.83 4.70 -12.72
C VAL A 216 -6.50 4.29 -13.35
N TRP A 217 -6.20 4.85 -14.51
CA TRP A 217 -4.92 4.71 -15.18
C TRP A 217 -4.04 5.92 -14.87
N LEU A 218 -2.93 5.66 -14.18
CA LEU A 218 -1.87 6.63 -13.93
C LEU A 218 -0.77 6.51 -14.97
N ASP A 219 -0.36 7.65 -15.53
CA ASP A 219 0.74 7.76 -16.48
C ASP A 219 1.60 8.97 -16.12
N HIS A 220 2.91 8.75 -15.88
CA HIS A 220 3.86 9.79 -15.50
C HIS A 220 3.35 10.73 -14.39
N GLY A 221 2.73 10.15 -13.35
CA GLY A 221 2.23 10.88 -12.18
C GLY A 221 0.94 11.65 -12.41
N LYS A 222 0.21 11.41 -13.49
CA LYS A 222 -1.08 12.04 -13.80
C LYS A 222 -2.16 11.00 -14.04
N VAL A 223 -3.41 11.38 -13.83
CA VAL A 223 -4.55 10.57 -14.26
C VAL A 223 -4.69 10.68 -15.76
N LYS A 224 -4.47 9.58 -16.48
CA LYS A 224 -4.64 9.52 -17.95
C LYS A 224 -6.06 9.14 -18.33
N MET A 225 -6.65 8.20 -17.57
CA MET A 225 -8.02 7.75 -17.79
C MET A 225 -8.63 7.28 -16.46
N LEU A 226 -9.93 7.47 -16.31
CA LEU A 226 -10.71 6.98 -15.16
C LEU A 226 -12.08 6.54 -15.68
N GLY A 227 -12.52 5.33 -15.38
CA GLY A 227 -13.82 4.87 -15.83
C GLY A 227 -14.04 3.38 -15.66
N ASP A 228 -14.89 2.85 -16.52
CA ASP A 228 -15.25 1.44 -16.61
C ASP A 228 -14.02 0.54 -16.81
N PRO A 229 -13.94 -0.62 -16.10
CA PRO A 229 -12.78 -1.51 -16.15
C PRO A 229 -12.44 -2.03 -17.55
N ASP A 230 -13.44 -2.46 -18.33
CA ASP A 230 -13.21 -2.98 -19.68
C ASP A 230 -12.60 -1.91 -20.57
N THR A 231 -13.13 -0.70 -20.50
CA THR A 231 -12.68 0.44 -21.33
C THR A 231 -11.26 0.87 -20.96
N VAL A 232 -10.98 1.05 -19.67
CA VAL A 232 -9.67 1.53 -19.20
C VAL A 232 -8.60 0.47 -19.40
N CYS A 233 -8.88 -0.80 -19.06
CA CYS A 233 -7.92 -1.89 -19.22
C CYS A 233 -7.61 -2.18 -20.70
N ALA A 234 -8.61 -2.11 -21.59
CA ALA A 234 -8.37 -2.26 -23.02
C ALA A 234 -7.49 -1.12 -23.59
N ALA A 235 -7.77 0.12 -23.17
CA ALA A 235 -6.95 1.28 -23.56
C ALA A 235 -5.51 1.16 -23.05
N TYR A 236 -5.34 0.71 -21.80
CA TYR A 236 -4.03 0.50 -21.18
C TYR A 236 -3.24 -0.62 -21.89
N ARG A 237 -3.87 -1.76 -22.23
CA ARG A 237 -3.23 -2.82 -23.03
C ARG A 237 -2.75 -2.32 -24.39
N LYS A 238 -3.63 -1.61 -25.11
CA LYS A 238 -3.27 -1.04 -26.40
C LYS A 238 -2.07 -0.09 -26.31
N TRP A 239 -1.97 0.66 -25.22
CA TRP A 239 -0.83 1.53 -24.96
C TRP A 239 0.45 0.73 -24.66
N LEU A 240 0.39 -0.34 -23.86
CA LEU A 240 1.54 -1.23 -23.62
C LEU A 240 2.09 -1.87 -24.89
N ASP A 241 1.23 -2.18 -25.86
CA ASP A 241 1.62 -2.75 -27.16
C ASP A 241 2.13 -1.69 -28.14
N SER A 242 2.07 -0.41 -27.78
CA SER A 242 2.55 0.69 -28.62
C SER A 242 4.03 1.02 -28.35
N PRO A 243 4.72 1.72 -29.28
CA PRO A 243 6.09 2.18 -29.05
C PRO A 243 6.27 3.17 -27.89
N GLU A 244 5.17 3.67 -27.32
CA GLU A 244 5.14 4.62 -26.21
C GLU A 244 4.98 3.91 -24.84
N GLY A 245 4.70 2.61 -24.83
CA GLY A 245 4.45 1.76 -23.66
C GLY A 245 5.70 1.17 -23.03
#